data_05eefa3eba21ffd7438dd97f5b1db796
#
_entry.id   05eefa3eba21ffd7438dd97f5b1db796
#
_cell.length_a   1.000
_cell.length_b   1.000
_cell.length_c   1.000
_cell.angle_alpha   90.00
_cell.angle_beta   90.00
_cell.angle_gamma   90.00
#
_symmetry.space_group_name_H-M   'P 1'
#
loop_
_entity.id
_entity.type
_entity.pdbx_description
1 polymer ?
#
loop_
_entity_poly.entity_id
_entity_poly.type
_entity_poly.pdbx_seq_one_letter_code
_entity_poly.pdbx_strand_id
1 'polypeptide(L)'
;MSETKSMMGGMTGTNRAILIAAFVLLAAAIGYATWRDSAPVAADPAAQASAAPSDQLAALEGRTRSEPNSAEAWTALGAARFDLSDFAGAAAAYEKATALSPESAGLWSALGEARVMGSDSEPMPAAAVAAFDKAIALDAKDPRARYFLAVKKDVGGDHQGAIDDWFSLLADTPQGAPWEADLRRTIEQVGQIHKIDVAARLARTQARPLTADEM
;
A
#
# COMPACT_ATOMS: atom_id res chain seq x y z
N MET A 1 26.38 -40.54 16.87
CA MET A 1 24.91 -40.59 16.67
C MET A 1 24.32 -39.63 17.66
N SER A 2 23.97 -38.46 17.26
CA SER A 2 23.17 -37.51 18.05
C SER A 2 22.45 -36.60 17.07
N GLU A 3 21.16 -36.73 17.08
CA GLU A 3 20.19 -35.98 16.23
C GLU A 3 20.14 -34.52 16.66
N THR A 4 20.52 -33.63 15.78
CA THR A 4 20.18 -32.21 15.85
C THR A 4 18.76 -32.03 15.30
N LYS A 5 17.79 -32.10 16.18
CA LYS A 5 16.38 -31.83 15.90
C LYS A 5 16.21 -30.33 15.64
N SER A 6 15.99 -30.01 14.36
CA SER A 6 15.64 -28.67 13.85
C SER A 6 14.38 -28.17 14.56
N MET A 7 14.52 -27.12 15.36
CA MET A 7 13.39 -26.33 15.86
C MET A 7 12.98 -25.30 14.82
N MET A 8 12.23 -25.72 13.80
CA MET A 8 11.36 -24.82 13.04
C MET A 8 10.13 -24.51 13.90
N GLY A 9 10.23 -23.45 14.70
CA GLY A 9 9.06 -22.87 15.38
C GLY A 9 8.17 -22.17 14.34
N GLY A 10 7.14 -22.88 13.87
CA GLY A 10 6.14 -22.30 12.99
C GLY A 10 5.40 -21.15 13.68
N MET A 11 5.41 -19.98 13.09
CA MET A 11 4.51 -18.89 13.45
C MET A 11 3.07 -19.40 13.39
N THR A 12 2.35 -19.32 14.50
CA THR A 12 0.96 -19.73 14.59
C THR A 12 0.10 -18.86 13.68
N GLY A 13 -0.94 -19.43 13.05
CA GLY A 13 -1.83 -18.73 12.10
C GLY A 13 -2.42 -17.42 12.64
N THR A 14 -2.52 -17.27 13.96
CA THR A 14 -3.00 -16.05 14.63
C THR A 14 -2.06 -14.85 14.44
N ASN A 15 -0.74 -15.06 14.46
CA ASN A 15 0.23 -13.97 14.25
C ASN A 15 0.27 -13.53 12.78
N ARG A 16 0.03 -14.44 11.84
CA ARG A 16 -0.13 -14.13 10.41
C ARG A 16 -1.38 -13.28 10.17
N ALA A 17 -2.51 -13.62 10.78
CA ALA A 17 -3.76 -12.89 10.63
C ALA A 17 -3.68 -11.44 11.19
N ILE A 18 -2.95 -11.23 12.30
CA ILE A 18 -2.76 -9.92 12.91
C ILE A 18 -1.88 -9.02 12.02
N LEU A 19 -0.81 -9.55 11.43
CA LEU A 19 0.03 -8.81 10.49
C LEU A 19 -0.76 -8.42 9.24
N ILE A 20 -1.52 -9.34 8.65
CA ILE A 20 -2.35 -9.06 7.47
C ILE A 20 -3.43 -8.00 7.78
N ALA A 21 -4.07 -8.04 8.96
CA ALA A 21 -5.09 -7.06 9.34
C ALA A 21 -4.51 -5.65 9.53
N ALA A 22 -3.29 -5.51 10.06
CA ALA A 22 -2.60 -4.22 10.15
C ALA A 22 -2.22 -3.66 8.77
N PHE A 23 -1.92 -4.54 7.80
CA PHE A 23 -1.61 -4.17 6.43
C PHE A 23 -2.80 -3.57 5.68
N VAL A 24 -4.01 -4.11 5.88
CA VAL A 24 -5.23 -3.66 5.17
C VAL A 24 -5.55 -2.20 5.45
N LEU A 25 -5.38 -1.74 6.69
CA LEU A 25 -5.75 -0.38 7.09
C LEU A 25 -4.77 0.69 6.55
N LEU A 26 -3.47 0.39 6.49
CA LEU A 26 -2.48 1.34 5.99
C LEU A 26 -2.54 1.48 4.47
N ALA A 27 -2.72 0.36 3.78
CA ALA A 27 -2.79 0.33 2.33
C ALA A 27 -3.94 1.19 1.78
N ALA A 28 -5.12 1.10 2.38
CA ALA A 28 -6.28 1.91 2.01
C ALA A 28 -6.03 3.42 2.22
N ALA A 29 -5.34 3.81 3.30
CA ALA A 29 -5.06 5.21 3.61
C ALA A 29 -4.05 5.84 2.62
N ILE A 30 -2.99 5.13 2.25
CA ILE A 30 -2.01 5.61 1.26
C ILE A 30 -2.65 5.71 -0.12
N GLY A 31 -3.45 4.71 -0.53
CA GLY A 31 -4.15 4.70 -1.82
C GLY A 31 -5.09 5.89 -1.99
N TYR A 32 -5.91 6.15 -0.99
CA TYR A 32 -6.88 7.25 -1.00
C TYR A 32 -6.20 8.63 -1.06
N ALA A 33 -5.14 8.85 -0.30
CA ALA A 33 -4.49 10.16 -0.24
C ALA A 33 -3.76 10.52 -1.55
N THR A 34 -3.03 9.58 -2.15
CA THR A 34 -2.33 9.84 -3.42
C THR A 34 -3.29 9.99 -4.60
N TRP A 35 -4.43 9.29 -4.60
CA TRP A 35 -5.46 9.44 -5.63
C TRP A 35 -6.16 10.80 -5.52
N ARG A 36 -6.52 11.26 -4.33
CA ARG A 36 -7.21 12.54 -4.12
C ARG A 36 -6.41 13.73 -4.62
N ASP A 37 -5.08 13.71 -4.46
CA ASP A 37 -4.20 14.79 -4.89
C ASP A 37 -3.91 14.76 -6.40
N SER A 38 -4.21 13.66 -7.08
CA SER A 38 -3.97 13.46 -8.53
C SER A 38 -5.23 13.53 -9.39
N ALA A 39 -6.43 13.63 -8.78
CA ALA A 39 -7.69 13.63 -9.51
C ALA A 39 -7.99 15.03 -10.10
N PRO A 40 -8.30 15.15 -11.39
CA PRO A 40 -8.82 16.39 -11.94
C PRO A 40 -10.17 16.73 -11.32
N VAL A 41 -10.28 17.95 -10.80
CA VAL A 41 -11.50 18.52 -10.21
C VAL A 41 -12.53 18.70 -11.31
N ALA A 42 -13.41 17.73 -11.53
CA ALA A 42 -14.64 17.92 -12.31
C ALA A 42 -15.66 16.80 -12.12
N ALA A 43 -16.34 16.76 -10.98
CA ALA A 43 -17.73 16.26 -10.86
C ALA A 43 -18.24 16.67 -9.48
N ASP A 44 -19.48 17.09 -9.40
CA ASP A 44 -20.14 17.53 -8.16
C ASP A 44 -20.06 16.39 -7.09
N PRO A 45 -19.31 16.56 -6.00
CA PRO A 45 -19.13 15.51 -4.99
C PRO A 45 -20.45 15.11 -4.31
N ALA A 46 -21.45 15.96 -4.35
CA ALA A 46 -22.77 15.68 -3.77
C ALA A 46 -23.60 14.68 -4.62
N ALA A 47 -23.37 14.63 -5.93
CA ALA A 47 -24.05 13.68 -6.82
C ALA A 47 -23.45 12.26 -6.75
N GLN A 48 -22.17 12.16 -6.42
CA GLN A 48 -21.48 10.87 -6.31
C GLN A 48 -21.72 10.18 -4.95
N ALA A 49 -21.98 10.96 -3.89
CA ALA A 49 -22.22 10.43 -2.54
C ALA A 49 -23.57 9.73 -2.35
N SER A 50 -24.48 9.81 -3.32
CA SER A 50 -25.86 9.27 -3.22
C SER A 50 -26.11 7.99 -4.02
N ALA A 51 -25.19 7.56 -4.88
CA ALA A 51 -25.32 6.31 -5.64
C ALA A 51 -24.87 5.10 -4.80
N ALA A 52 -25.61 3.99 -4.90
CA ALA A 52 -25.16 2.75 -4.26
C ALA A 52 -23.79 2.30 -4.83
N PRO A 53 -22.93 1.65 -4.03
CA PRO A 53 -21.62 1.19 -4.51
C PRO A 53 -21.69 0.33 -5.79
N SER A 54 -22.77 -0.47 -5.93
CA SER A 54 -23.05 -1.25 -7.14
C SER A 54 -23.28 -0.38 -8.38
N ASP A 55 -23.99 0.75 -8.22
CA ASP A 55 -24.34 1.65 -9.33
C ASP A 55 -23.10 2.43 -9.77
N GLN A 56 -22.24 2.81 -8.80
CA GLN A 56 -20.94 3.44 -9.08
C GLN A 56 -20.03 2.49 -9.85
N LEU A 57 -19.94 1.23 -9.43
CA LEU A 57 -19.16 0.21 -10.12
C LEU A 57 -19.66 -0.01 -11.55
N ALA A 58 -20.96 -0.15 -11.74
CA ALA A 58 -21.58 -0.30 -13.05
C ALA A 58 -21.30 0.90 -13.98
N ALA A 59 -21.33 2.12 -13.44
CA ALA A 59 -20.98 3.33 -14.18
C ALA A 59 -19.52 3.33 -14.62
N LEU A 60 -18.59 2.95 -13.74
CA LEU A 60 -17.16 2.86 -14.05
C LEU A 60 -16.88 1.76 -15.08
N GLU A 61 -17.53 0.61 -14.99
CA GLU A 61 -17.46 -0.42 -16.01
C GLU A 61 -18.05 0.04 -17.36
N GLY A 62 -19.09 0.85 -17.33
CA GLY A 62 -19.61 1.53 -18.53
C GLY A 62 -18.58 2.47 -19.13
N ARG A 63 -17.91 3.27 -18.29
CA ARG A 63 -16.89 4.21 -18.74
C ARG A 63 -15.69 3.51 -19.36
N THR A 64 -15.19 2.41 -18.79
CA THR A 64 -14.08 1.66 -19.43
C THR A 64 -14.45 1.01 -20.76
N ARG A 65 -15.74 0.71 -20.99
CA ARG A 65 -16.22 0.22 -22.29
C ARG A 65 -16.31 1.33 -23.34
N SER A 66 -16.73 2.54 -22.94
CA SER A 66 -16.81 3.69 -23.86
C SER A 66 -15.45 4.35 -24.09
N GLU A 67 -14.54 4.29 -23.11
CA GLU A 67 -13.23 4.91 -23.13
C GLU A 67 -12.10 3.86 -22.89
N PRO A 68 -11.95 2.84 -23.75
CA PRO A 68 -11.05 1.72 -23.49
C PRO A 68 -9.57 2.11 -23.42
N ASN A 69 -9.20 3.26 -23.99
CA ASN A 69 -7.84 3.80 -23.99
C ASN A 69 -7.62 4.90 -22.92
N SER A 70 -8.55 5.07 -21.98
CA SER A 70 -8.41 6.01 -20.88
C SER A 70 -7.77 5.31 -19.68
N ALA A 71 -6.51 5.60 -19.38
CA ALA A 71 -5.84 5.14 -18.17
C ALA A 71 -6.59 5.57 -16.90
N GLU A 72 -7.16 6.76 -16.90
CA GLU A 72 -7.96 7.31 -15.83
C GLU A 72 -9.23 6.48 -15.56
N ALA A 73 -9.95 6.08 -16.62
CA ALA A 73 -11.15 5.24 -16.47
C ALA A 73 -10.79 3.88 -15.84
N TRP A 74 -9.71 3.26 -16.28
CA TRP A 74 -9.22 2.01 -15.72
C TRP A 74 -8.71 2.17 -14.28
N THR A 75 -8.07 3.29 -13.96
CA THR A 75 -7.63 3.61 -12.60
C THR A 75 -8.82 3.73 -11.65
N ALA A 76 -9.84 4.47 -12.05
CA ALA A 76 -11.05 4.64 -11.24
C ALA A 76 -11.78 3.30 -11.01
N LEU A 77 -11.86 2.45 -12.04
CA LEU A 77 -12.42 1.11 -11.90
C LEU A 77 -11.60 0.24 -10.95
N GLY A 78 -10.25 0.31 -11.05
CA GLY A 78 -9.34 -0.41 -10.16
C GLY A 78 -9.53 -0.01 -8.71
N ALA A 79 -9.60 1.29 -8.44
CA ALA A 79 -9.83 1.83 -7.10
C ALA A 79 -11.19 1.38 -6.52
N ALA A 80 -12.27 1.51 -7.30
CA ALA A 80 -13.61 1.09 -6.84
C ALA A 80 -13.68 -0.41 -6.53
N ARG A 81 -13.03 -1.25 -7.33
CA ARG A 81 -12.96 -2.69 -7.07
C ARG A 81 -12.12 -3.01 -5.85
N PHE A 82 -11.02 -2.29 -5.64
CA PHE A 82 -10.18 -2.41 -4.46
C PHE A 82 -10.97 -2.10 -3.19
N ASP A 83 -11.73 -1.00 -3.17
CA ASP A 83 -12.59 -0.59 -2.05
C ASP A 83 -13.68 -1.63 -1.74
N LEU A 84 -14.13 -2.35 -2.75
CA LEU A 84 -15.06 -3.48 -2.61
C LEU A 84 -14.37 -4.81 -2.28
N SER A 85 -13.06 -4.80 -2.03
CA SER A 85 -12.24 -6.00 -1.79
C SER A 85 -12.20 -7.00 -2.97
N ASP A 86 -12.58 -6.57 -4.17
CA ASP A 86 -12.34 -7.31 -5.42
C ASP A 86 -10.90 -7.04 -5.90
N PHE A 87 -9.93 -7.57 -5.15
CA PHE A 87 -8.52 -7.32 -5.41
C PHE A 87 -8.03 -7.90 -6.74
N ALA A 88 -8.59 -9.02 -7.17
CA ALA A 88 -8.27 -9.60 -8.47
C ALA A 88 -8.78 -8.72 -9.61
N GLY A 89 -10.01 -8.24 -9.51
CA GLY A 89 -10.59 -7.29 -10.45
C GLY A 89 -9.87 -5.93 -10.44
N ALA A 90 -9.44 -5.46 -9.26
CA ALA A 90 -8.63 -4.25 -9.12
C ALA A 90 -7.28 -4.40 -9.82
N ALA A 91 -6.56 -5.51 -9.61
CA ALA A 91 -5.29 -5.79 -10.26
C ALA A 91 -5.44 -5.81 -11.80
N ALA A 92 -6.49 -6.47 -12.32
CA ALA A 92 -6.76 -6.51 -13.76
C ALA A 92 -7.03 -5.10 -14.35
N ALA A 93 -7.73 -4.24 -13.63
CA ALA A 93 -7.99 -2.87 -14.04
C ALA A 93 -6.70 -2.02 -14.00
N TYR A 94 -5.91 -2.13 -12.94
CA TYR A 94 -4.61 -1.45 -12.84
C TYR A 94 -3.59 -1.94 -13.89
N GLU A 95 -3.62 -3.21 -14.30
CA GLU A 95 -2.81 -3.70 -15.43
C GLU A 95 -3.15 -2.98 -16.73
N LYS A 96 -4.44 -2.71 -16.99
CA LYS A 96 -4.85 -1.90 -18.13
C LYS A 96 -4.38 -0.45 -18.00
N ALA A 97 -4.52 0.14 -16.81
CA ALA A 97 -4.07 1.50 -16.56
C ALA A 97 -2.56 1.66 -16.73
N THR A 98 -1.74 0.73 -16.19
CA THR A 98 -0.27 0.77 -16.34
C THR A 98 0.19 0.53 -17.78
N ALA A 99 -0.54 -0.26 -18.55
CA ALA A 99 -0.25 -0.44 -19.99
C ALA A 99 -0.50 0.85 -20.80
N LEU A 100 -1.47 1.66 -20.39
CA LEU A 100 -1.82 2.93 -21.04
C LEU A 100 -0.97 4.10 -20.53
N SER A 101 -0.52 4.04 -19.28
CA SER A 101 0.30 5.09 -18.65
C SER A 101 1.48 4.45 -17.88
N PRO A 102 2.48 3.91 -18.60
CA PRO A 102 3.57 3.13 -18.00
C PRO A 102 4.53 3.96 -17.13
N GLU A 103 4.47 5.30 -17.23
CA GLU A 103 5.33 6.23 -16.48
C GLU A 103 4.72 6.65 -15.13
N SER A 104 3.53 6.16 -14.78
CA SER A 104 2.89 6.51 -13.51
C SER A 104 3.34 5.58 -12.38
N ALA A 105 4.21 6.05 -11.48
CA ALA A 105 4.65 5.30 -10.31
C ALA A 105 3.47 4.86 -9.44
N GLY A 106 2.51 5.76 -9.20
CA GLY A 106 1.33 5.49 -8.39
C GLY A 106 0.44 4.36 -8.94
N LEU A 107 0.36 4.19 -10.27
CA LEU A 107 -0.38 3.07 -10.87
C LEU A 107 0.35 1.74 -10.66
N TRP A 108 1.67 1.73 -10.80
CA TRP A 108 2.47 0.53 -10.54
C TRP A 108 2.40 0.13 -9.06
N SER A 109 2.47 1.08 -8.14
CA SER A 109 2.35 0.76 -6.71
C SER A 109 0.93 0.30 -6.34
N ALA A 110 -0.13 0.86 -6.94
CA ALA A 110 -1.51 0.39 -6.76
C ALA A 110 -1.73 -1.03 -7.31
N LEU A 111 -1.13 -1.35 -8.47
CA LEU A 111 -1.14 -2.71 -9.01
C LEU A 111 -0.43 -3.69 -8.07
N GLY A 112 0.73 -3.30 -7.54
CA GLY A 112 1.47 -4.10 -6.57
C GLY A 112 0.64 -4.41 -5.33
N GLU A 113 0.01 -3.39 -4.75
CA GLU A 113 -0.87 -3.51 -3.60
C GLU A 113 -2.05 -4.45 -3.87
N ALA A 114 -2.77 -4.27 -4.98
CA ALA A 114 -3.90 -5.13 -5.34
C ALA A 114 -3.46 -6.60 -5.48
N ARG A 115 -2.25 -6.85 -5.98
CA ARG A 115 -1.69 -8.22 -6.07
C ARG A 115 -1.32 -8.81 -4.72
N VAL A 116 -0.82 -7.99 -3.77
CA VAL A 116 -0.56 -8.43 -2.38
C VAL A 116 -1.87 -8.80 -1.71
N MET A 117 -2.86 -7.90 -1.79
CA MET A 117 -4.16 -8.09 -1.14
C MET A 117 -4.96 -9.25 -1.72
N GLY A 118 -4.81 -9.52 -3.02
CA GLY A 118 -5.46 -10.64 -3.71
C GLY A 118 -4.74 -11.99 -3.60
N SER A 119 -3.65 -12.08 -2.83
CA SER A 119 -2.88 -13.31 -2.69
C SER A 119 -3.27 -14.08 -1.43
N ASP A 120 -3.84 -15.27 -1.60
CA ASP A 120 -4.20 -16.15 -0.48
C ASP A 120 -3.01 -16.95 0.07
N SER A 121 -1.97 -17.16 -0.72
CA SER A 121 -0.88 -18.10 -0.41
C SER A 121 0.46 -17.46 -0.12
N GLU A 122 0.77 -16.36 -0.79
CA GLU A 122 2.06 -15.66 -0.67
C GLU A 122 1.86 -14.26 -0.07
N PRO A 123 2.45 -13.97 1.11
CA PRO A 123 2.37 -12.64 1.71
C PRO A 123 2.93 -11.53 0.81
N MET A 124 3.89 -11.87 -0.06
CA MET A 124 4.54 -10.93 -0.98
C MET A 124 4.80 -11.60 -2.33
N PRO A 125 3.79 -11.67 -3.23
CA PRO A 125 3.93 -12.30 -4.53
C PRO A 125 5.02 -11.64 -5.39
N ALA A 126 5.78 -12.43 -6.14
CA ALA A 126 6.84 -11.92 -7.01
C ALA A 126 6.33 -10.88 -8.03
N ALA A 127 5.10 -11.06 -8.54
CA ALA A 127 4.48 -10.09 -9.44
C ALA A 127 4.14 -8.74 -8.76
N ALA A 128 3.82 -8.74 -7.47
CA ALA A 128 3.63 -7.51 -6.69
C ALA A 128 4.97 -6.80 -6.48
N VAL A 129 6.01 -7.55 -6.10
CA VAL A 129 7.38 -7.00 -5.95
C VAL A 129 7.84 -6.32 -7.24
N ALA A 130 7.67 -6.97 -8.40
CA ALA A 130 8.05 -6.39 -9.69
C ALA A 130 7.30 -5.06 -9.98
N ALA A 131 6.04 -4.96 -9.56
CA ALA A 131 5.28 -3.72 -9.71
C ALA A 131 5.80 -2.61 -8.78
N PHE A 132 6.13 -2.92 -7.51
CA PHE A 132 6.75 -1.96 -6.60
C PHE A 132 8.15 -1.53 -7.04
N ASP A 133 8.97 -2.46 -7.55
CA ASP A 133 10.29 -2.12 -8.09
C ASP A 133 10.16 -1.16 -9.29
N LYS A 134 9.15 -1.37 -10.15
CA LYS A 134 8.86 -0.43 -11.25
C LYS A 134 8.39 0.93 -10.74
N ALA A 135 7.55 0.98 -9.70
CA ALA A 135 7.12 2.23 -9.06
C ALA A 135 8.33 3.00 -8.51
N ILE A 136 9.23 2.33 -7.76
CA ILE A 136 10.45 2.96 -7.22
C ILE A 136 11.40 3.44 -8.33
N ALA A 137 11.49 2.71 -9.43
CA ALA A 137 12.31 3.13 -10.58
C ALA A 137 11.79 4.42 -11.24
N LEU A 138 10.48 4.68 -11.16
CA LEU A 138 9.82 5.88 -11.67
C LEU A 138 9.79 7.02 -10.65
N ASP A 139 9.51 6.68 -9.39
CA ASP A 139 9.53 7.60 -8.26
C ASP A 139 10.12 6.91 -7.03
N ALA A 140 11.38 7.22 -6.71
CA ALA A 140 12.07 6.68 -5.55
C ALA A 140 11.40 7.05 -4.20
N LYS A 141 10.48 8.01 -4.20
CA LYS A 141 9.74 8.46 -3.02
C LYS A 141 8.31 7.93 -2.96
N ASP A 142 7.85 7.10 -3.93
CA ASP A 142 6.51 6.51 -3.87
C ASP A 142 6.27 5.83 -2.50
N PRO A 143 5.37 6.37 -1.67
CA PRO A 143 5.25 5.94 -0.27
C PRO A 143 4.69 4.52 -0.16
N ARG A 144 3.79 4.13 -1.07
CA ARG A 144 3.18 2.79 -1.09
C ARG A 144 4.22 1.74 -1.44
N ALA A 145 4.99 1.94 -2.51
CA ALA A 145 6.02 1.00 -2.93
C ALA A 145 7.09 0.85 -1.85
N ARG A 146 7.56 1.95 -1.25
CA ARG A 146 8.51 1.92 -0.13
C ARG A 146 7.99 1.13 1.06
N TYR A 147 6.72 1.34 1.42
CA TYR A 147 6.09 0.61 2.51
C TYR A 147 6.08 -0.90 2.24
N PHE A 148 5.59 -1.33 1.08
CA PHE A 148 5.49 -2.76 0.77
C PHE A 148 6.84 -3.43 0.54
N LEU A 149 7.86 -2.72 0.05
CA LEU A 149 9.21 -3.26 -0.05
C LEU A 149 9.86 -3.46 1.33
N ALA A 150 9.55 -2.61 2.30
CA ALA A 150 9.92 -2.85 3.70
C ALA A 150 9.17 -4.06 4.29
N VAL A 151 7.87 -4.22 3.98
CA VAL A 151 7.11 -5.44 4.32
C VAL A 151 7.78 -6.70 3.75
N LYS A 152 8.26 -6.65 2.50
CA LYS A 152 9.01 -7.76 1.89
C LYS A 152 10.23 -8.14 2.71
N LYS A 153 10.99 -7.16 3.24
CA LYS A 153 12.13 -7.42 4.13
C LYS A 153 11.70 -8.11 5.41
N ASP A 154 10.64 -7.59 6.05
CA ASP A 154 10.11 -8.17 7.29
C ASP A 154 9.66 -9.62 7.12
N VAL A 155 8.86 -9.90 6.09
CA VAL A 155 8.43 -11.26 5.73
C VAL A 155 9.62 -12.17 5.41
N GLY A 156 10.69 -11.61 4.83
CA GLY A 156 11.94 -12.31 4.53
C GLY A 156 12.85 -12.52 5.75
N GLY A 157 12.48 -12.01 6.93
CA GLY A 157 13.23 -12.15 8.19
C GLY A 157 14.21 -11.01 8.47
N ASP A 158 14.35 -10.04 7.59
CA ASP A 158 15.13 -8.81 7.84
C ASP A 158 14.26 -7.75 8.54
N HIS A 159 13.87 -8.04 9.77
CA HIS A 159 13.01 -7.18 10.58
C HIS A 159 13.64 -5.83 10.90
N GLN A 160 14.96 -5.80 11.15
CA GLN A 160 15.66 -4.56 11.43
C GLN A 160 15.72 -3.67 10.17
N GLY A 161 16.03 -4.24 9.01
CA GLY A 161 16.05 -3.52 7.74
C GLY A 161 14.67 -2.99 7.35
N ALA A 162 13.60 -3.74 7.64
CA ALA A 162 12.22 -3.29 7.43
C ALA A 162 11.89 -2.06 8.31
N ILE A 163 12.22 -2.13 9.61
CA ILE A 163 12.03 -1.02 10.55
C ILE A 163 12.81 0.22 10.11
N ASP A 164 14.04 0.06 9.65
CA ASP A 164 14.85 1.19 9.17
C ASP A 164 14.28 1.84 7.93
N ASP A 165 13.76 1.05 6.97
CA ASP A 165 13.07 1.57 5.79
C ASP A 165 11.76 2.30 6.15
N TRP A 166 10.95 1.76 7.08
CA TRP A 166 9.74 2.44 7.55
C TRP A 166 10.06 3.74 8.30
N PHE A 167 11.14 3.80 9.08
CA PHE A 167 11.59 5.07 9.67
C PHE A 167 12.05 6.08 8.61
N SER A 168 12.70 5.62 7.55
CA SER A 168 13.06 6.48 6.42
C SER A 168 11.80 7.01 5.71
N LEU A 169 10.81 6.14 5.49
CA LEU A 169 9.52 6.56 4.95
C LEU A 169 8.82 7.58 5.87
N LEU A 170 8.80 7.32 7.19
CA LEU A 170 8.20 8.22 8.17
C LEU A 170 8.88 9.60 8.19
N ALA A 171 10.20 9.65 8.00
CA ALA A 171 10.94 10.91 7.94
C ALA A 171 10.59 11.77 6.70
N ASP A 172 10.20 11.12 5.59
CA ASP A 172 9.77 11.77 4.36
C ASP A 172 8.25 12.00 4.31
N THR A 173 7.48 11.46 5.29
CA THR A 173 6.02 11.60 5.34
C THR A 173 5.64 12.99 5.80
N PRO A 174 4.78 13.72 5.05
CA PRO A 174 4.26 15.01 5.49
C PRO A 174 3.50 14.89 6.82
N GLN A 175 3.60 15.91 7.67
CA GLN A 175 2.84 15.93 8.93
C GLN A 175 1.33 15.86 8.66
N GLY A 176 0.65 15.00 9.41
CA GLY A 176 -0.80 14.82 9.26
C GLY A 176 -1.20 14.01 8.02
N ALA A 177 -0.24 13.39 7.34
CA ALA A 177 -0.58 12.44 6.28
C ALA A 177 -1.50 11.34 6.82
N PRO A 178 -2.57 10.97 6.09
CA PRO A 178 -3.57 10.02 6.58
C PRO A 178 -2.99 8.68 7.03
N TRP A 179 -1.85 8.29 6.48
CA TRP A 179 -1.18 7.01 6.78
C TRP A 179 -0.10 7.10 7.88
N GLU A 180 0.25 8.30 8.37
CA GLU A 180 1.33 8.49 9.34
C GLU A 180 1.09 7.68 10.63
N ALA A 181 -0.12 7.74 11.16
CA ALA A 181 -0.48 7.03 12.39
C ALA A 181 -0.37 5.50 12.23
N ASP A 182 -0.78 4.98 11.08
CA ASP A 182 -0.73 3.55 10.80
C ASP A 182 0.70 3.07 10.54
N LEU A 183 1.52 3.88 9.87
CA LEU A 183 2.95 3.58 9.70
C LEU A 183 3.67 3.50 11.05
N ARG A 184 3.40 4.44 11.97
CA ARG A 184 3.93 4.41 13.34
C ARG A 184 3.51 3.14 14.08
N ARG A 185 2.23 2.77 13.98
CA ARG A 185 1.69 1.54 14.58
C ARG A 185 2.36 0.30 14.04
N THR A 186 2.61 0.24 12.72
CA THR A 186 3.34 -0.88 12.10
C THR A 186 4.75 -1.00 12.66
N ILE A 187 5.49 0.11 12.78
CA ILE A 187 6.84 0.12 13.36
C ILE A 187 6.81 -0.39 14.81
N GLU A 188 5.86 0.09 15.62
CA GLU A 188 5.70 -0.36 17.02
C GLU A 188 5.39 -1.86 17.11
N GLN A 189 4.44 -2.35 16.31
CA GLN A 189 4.03 -3.76 16.33
C GLN A 189 5.17 -4.69 15.93
N VAL A 190 5.87 -4.38 14.84
CA VAL A 190 7.02 -5.19 14.39
C VAL A 190 8.16 -5.12 15.42
N GLY A 191 8.42 -3.93 15.97
CA GLY A 191 9.40 -3.77 17.07
C GLY A 191 9.07 -4.64 18.29
N GLN A 192 7.81 -4.67 18.71
CA GLN A 192 7.36 -5.49 19.85
C GLN A 192 7.47 -7.00 19.56
N ILE A 193 7.03 -7.44 18.38
CA ILE A 193 7.05 -8.85 17.98
C ILE A 193 8.50 -9.38 17.93
N HIS A 194 9.43 -8.60 17.41
CA HIS A 194 10.81 -9.00 17.18
C HIS A 194 11.78 -8.49 18.27
N LYS A 195 11.24 -7.85 19.34
CA LYS A 195 12.02 -7.31 20.47
C LYS A 195 13.07 -6.27 20.06
N ILE A 196 12.73 -5.43 19.09
CA ILE A 196 13.54 -4.32 18.61
C ILE A 196 13.02 -3.05 19.30
N ASP A 197 13.88 -2.32 20.02
CA ASP A 197 13.49 -1.07 20.69
C ASP A 197 13.36 0.06 19.65
N VAL A 198 12.13 0.51 19.42
CA VAL A 198 11.76 1.57 18.49
C VAL A 198 11.26 2.85 19.20
N ALA A 199 11.00 2.78 20.52
CA ALA A 199 10.30 3.84 21.26
C ALA A 199 11.04 5.18 21.22
N ALA A 200 12.34 5.17 21.49
CA ALA A 200 13.16 6.39 21.47
C ALA A 200 13.28 7.00 20.07
N ARG A 201 13.24 6.19 19.02
CA ARG A 201 13.25 6.67 17.60
C ARG A 201 11.91 7.31 17.23
N LEU A 202 10.80 6.67 17.59
CA LEU A 202 9.44 7.19 17.36
C LEU A 202 9.20 8.52 18.07
N ALA A 203 9.64 8.65 19.33
CA ALA A 203 9.53 9.90 20.08
C ALA A 203 10.29 11.06 19.40
N ARG A 204 11.46 10.80 18.84
CA ARG A 204 12.25 11.82 18.11
C ARG A 204 11.59 12.26 16.81
N THR A 205 10.91 11.35 16.08
CA THR A 205 10.20 11.71 14.85
C THR A 205 8.94 12.52 15.10
N GLN A 206 8.32 12.42 16.28
CA GLN A 206 7.19 13.27 16.68
C GLN A 206 7.62 14.71 17.03
N ALA A 207 8.84 14.87 17.53
CA ALA A 207 9.37 16.17 17.97
C ALA A 207 10.01 17.00 16.83
N ARG A 208 9.97 16.54 15.58
CA ARG A 208 10.56 17.29 14.45
C ARG A 208 9.75 18.55 14.20
N PRO A 209 10.36 19.75 14.29
CA PRO A 209 9.66 20.98 13.93
C PRO A 209 9.35 21.01 12.42
N LEU A 210 8.28 21.73 12.05
CA LEU A 210 7.99 22.01 10.64
C LEU A 210 9.18 22.70 9.98
N THR A 211 9.54 22.29 8.79
CA THR A 211 10.53 22.99 7.97
C THR A 211 9.90 24.26 7.39
N ALA A 212 10.72 25.19 6.92
CA ALA A 212 10.24 26.46 6.34
C ALA A 212 9.32 26.24 5.13
N ASP A 213 9.49 25.12 4.41
CA ASP A 213 8.68 24.76 3.24
C ASP A 213 7.33 24.10 3.63
N GLU A 214 7.15 23.73 4.90
CA GLU A 214 5.93 23.12 5.46
C GLU A 214 5.07 24.15 6.22
N MET A 215 5.51 25.39 6.35
CA MET A 215 4.81 26.53 6.98
C MET A 215 4.13 27.43 5.95
#